data_a874468c1b0a16254b661cdade390db7
#
_entry.id   a874468c1b0a16254b661cdade390db7
#
_cell.length_a   1.000
_cell.length_b   1.000
_cell.length_c   1.000
_cell.angle_alpha   90.00
_cell.angle_beta   90.00
_cell.angle_gamma   90.00
#
_symmetry.space_group_name_H-M   'P 1'
#
loop_
_entity.id
_entity.type
_entity.pdbx_description
1 polymer ?
#
loop_
_entity_poly.entity_id
_entity_poly.type
_entity_poly.pdbx_seq_one_letter_code
_entity_poly.pdbx_strand_id
1 'polypeptide(L)'
;MTHPTADKRKVGVVFTSTNVFTVVAYLILGLTLGSTFGKRIEQSSNLNWNSFHANTGHLDEQGNIVGAAWWTKAVSMYIILFPAIDVVSAYPLNAITLGNNLFGAAYGNRIHEVENNRWLKSSFRLLSSIPPIILGIMVRELGVITDYTGTTGFLVGLSFPAILYVSSRAIAKRRHFALDTYYTNYGSSTVIANLILWVGTLMVLGVLVTLMIS
;
A
#
# COMPACT_ATOMS: atom_id res chain seq x y z
N MET A 1 4.17 7.37 -25.79
CA MET A 1 5.60 7.72 -25.82
C MET A 1 6.03 7.95 -24.39
N THR A 2 6.71 6.98 -23.79
CA THR A 2 7.31 7.16 -22.47
C THR A 2 8.57 7.97 -22.64
N HIS A 3 8.62 9.16 -22.07
CA HIS A 3 9.88 9.86 -21.92
C HIS A 3 10.84 8.96 -21.15
N PRO A 4 11.95 8.52 -21.74
CA PRO A 4 12.94 7.80 -20.97
C PRO A 4 13.44 8.76 -19.89
N THR A 5 13.41 8.34 -18.64
CA THR A 5 14.15 9.01 -17.58
C THR A 5 15.55 9.30 -18.12
N ALA A 6 15.91 10.56 -18.23
CA ALA A 6 17.10 11.02 -18.97
C ALA A 6 18.40 10.38 -18.49
N ASP A 7 18.42 9.79 -17.30
CA ASP A 7 19.57 9.06 -16.78
C ASP A 7 19.11 7.87 -15.92
N LYS A 8 19.08 6.68 -16.51
CA LYS A 8 18.74 5.41 -15.83
C LYS A 8 19.68 5.10 -14.65
N ARG A 9 20.87 5.69 -14.61
CA ARG A 9 21.85 5.50 -13.54
C ARG A 9 21.37 6.08 -12.21
N LYS A 10 20.52 7.11 -12.27
CA LYS A 10 19.98 7.78 -11.06
C LYS A 10 18.77 7.08 -10.45
N VAL A 11 18.17 6.11 -11.14
CA VAL A 11 16.97 5.41 -10.64
C VAL A 11 17.23 4.75 -9.29
N GLY A 12 18.37 4.08 -9.10
CA GLY A 12 18.74 3.48 -7.83
C GLY A 12 18.85 4.49 -6.69
N VAL A 13 19.46 5.64 -6.94
CA VAL A 13 19.62 6.70 -5.94
C VAL A 13 18.27 7.31 -5.58
N VAL A 14 17.45 7.62 -6.57
CA VAL A 14 16.10 8.16 -6.35
C VAL A 14 15.25 7.17 -5.54
N PHE A 15 15.25 5.90 -5.91
CA PHE A 15 14.48 4.88 -5.22
C PHE A 15 14.94 4.70 -3.77
N THR A 16 16.25 4.63 -3.53
CA THR A 16 16.81 4.49 -2.19
C THR A 16 16.51 5.72 -1.34
N SER A 17 16.71 6.93 -1.87
CA SER A 17 16.45 8.16 -1.12
C SER A 17 14.98 8.31 -0.77
N THR A 18 14.06 7.96 -1.68
CA THR A 18 12.61 7.95 -1.42
C THR A 18 12.26 6.96 -0.30
N ASN A 19 12.77 5.74 -0.36
CA ASN A 19 12.52 4.75 0.67
C ASN A 19 13.06 5.17 2.04
N VAL A 20 14.29 5.68 2.10
CA VAL A 20 14.88 6.19 3.35
C VAL A 20 14.05 7.35 3.92
N PHE A 21 13.66 8.31 3.07
CA PHE A 21 12.80 9.41 3.50
C PHE A 21 11.45 8.90 4.05
N THR A 22 10.83 7.96 3.37
CA THR A 22 9.55 7.36 3.79
C THR A 22 9.68 6.65 5.15
N VAL A 23 10.72 5.84 5.33
CA VAL A 23 10.98 5.15 6.62
C VAL A 23 11.19 6.15 7.74
N VAL A 24 12.01 7.17 7.52
CA VAL A 24 12.27 8.23 8.52
C VAL A 24 10.98 8.98 8.87
N ALA A 25 10.17 9.34 7.87
CA ALA A 25 8.89 10.02 8.08
C ALA A 25 7.93 9.14 8.91
N TYR A 26 7.80 7.85 8.60
CA TYR A 26 6.97 6.94 9.38
C TYR A 26 7.48 6.72 10.80
N LEU A 27 8.80 6.64 11.01
CA LEU A 27 9.37 6.53 12.35
C LEU A 27 9.07 7.78 13.18
N ILE A 28 9.24 8.97 12.61
CA ILE A 28 8.92 10.24 13.30
C ILE A 28 7.44 10.27 13.67
N LEU A 29 6.54 9.99 12.72
CA LEU A 29 5.11 9.96 12.98
C LEU A 29 4.74 8.92 14.03
N GLY A 30 5.22 7.69 13.91
CA GLY A 30 4.92 6.62 14.85
C GLY A 30 5.41 6.92 16.27
N LEU A 31 6.63 7.43 16.42
CA LEU A 31 7.17 7.81 17.72
C LEU A 31 6.40 9.00 18.33
N THR A 32 6.09 10.01 17.53
CA THR A 32 5.34 11.19 17.98
C THR A 32 3.93 10.81 18.44
N LEU A 33 3.20 10.06 17.61
CA LEU A 33 1.84 9.62 17.94
C LEU A 33 1.83 8.64 19.12
N GLY A 34 2.76 7.68 19.14
CA GLY A 34 2.91 6.72 20.22
C GLY A 34 3.25 7.38 21.55
N SER A 35 4.12 8.40 21.56
CA SER A 35 4.45 9.14 22.78
C SER A 35 3.32 10.06 23.25
N THR A 36 2.52 10.60 22.32
CA THR A 36 1.43 11.51 22.64
C THR A 36 0.19 10.75 23.16
N PHE A 37 -0.25 9.72 22.46
CA PHE A 37 -1.48 9.00 22.78
C PHE A 37 -1.24 7.74 23.62
N GLY A 38 -0.06 7.14 23.56
CA GLY A 38 0.31 5.95 24.34
C GLY A 38 -0.72 4.82 24.18
N LYS A 39 -1.25 4.32 25.31
CA LYS A 39 -2.25 3.24 25.32
C LYS A 39 -3.64 3.65 24.82
N ARG A 40 -3.88 4.93 24.57
CA ARG A 40 -5.17 5.46 24.06
C ARG A 40 -5.17 5.62 22.56
N ILE A 41 -4.16 5.09 21.87
CA ILE A 41 -4.10 5.17 20.42
C ILE A 41 -5.20 4.30 19.82
N GLU A 42 -6.03 4.90 18.97
CA GLU A 42 -7.07 4.20 18.22
C GLU A 42 -6.46 3.39 17.07
N GLN A 43 -7.22 2.46 16.49
CA GLN A 43 -6.79 1.66 15.33
C GLN A 43 -6.31 2.54 14.17
N SER A 44 -6.89 3.71 14.02
CA SER A 44 -6.43 4.74 13.10
C SER A 44 -6.15 6.01 13.89
N SER A 45 -4.91 6.48 13.87
CA SER A 45 -4.45 7.61 14.69
C SER A 45 -5.18 8.93 14.41
N ASN A 46 -5.80 9.06 13.22
CA ASN A 46 -6.64 10.21 12.89
C ASN A 46 -7.92 10.26 13.75
N LEU A 47 -8.45 9.13 14.21
CA LEU A 47 -9.63 9.06 15.07
C LEU A 47 -9.37 9.65 16.46
N ASN A 48 -8.13 9.60 16.95
CA ASN A 48 -7.74 10.23 18.20
C ASN A 48 -7.96 11.76 18.22
N TRP A 49 -8.05 12.37 17.03
CA TRP A 49 -8.29 13.82 16.90
C TRP A 49 -9.77 14.20 16.99
N ASN A 50 -10.68 13.22 17.12
CA ASN A 50 -12.10 13.50 17.26
C ASN A 50 -12.42 14.33 18.51
N SER A 51 -11.66 14.13 19.59
CA SER A 51 -11.77 14.89 20.84
C SER A 51 -10.82 16.08 20.96
N PHE A 52 -10.23 16.53 19.84
CA PHE A 52 -9.31 17.65 19.86
C PHE A 52 -10.02 18.99 20.09
N HIS A 53 -9.69 19.67 21.17
CA HIS A 53 -10.27 20.96 21.57
C HIS A 53 -9.24 22.02 21.96
N ALA A 54 -7.94 21.69 21.92
CA ALA A 54 -6.83 22.62 22.23
C ALA A 54 -7.07 23.46 23.53
N ASN A 55 -7.62 22.83 24.56
CA ASN A 55 -7.98 23.48 25.84
C ASN A 55 -8.99 24.65 25.71
N THR A 56 -9.72 24.76 24.59
CA THR A 56 -10.72 25.84 24.38
C THR A 56 -12.14 25.42 24.72
N GLY A 57 -12.37 24.21 25.18
CA GLY A 57 -13.67 23.68 25.56
C GLY A 57 -13.53 22.64 26.67
N HIS A 58 -14.62 22.04 27.05
CA HIS A 58 -14.67 20.95 28.02
C HIS A 58 -15.50 19.79 27.46
N LEU A 59 -15.23 18.58 27.93
CA LEU A 59 -16.05 17.42 27.63
C LEU A 59 -17.26 17.42 28.57
N ASP A 60 -18.44 17.19 28.01
CA ASP A 60 -19.66 16.94 28.81
C ASP A 60 -19.65 15.49 29.35
N GLU A 61 -20.64 15.14 30.18
CA GLU A 61 -20.78 13.78 30.73
C GLU A 61 -20.99 12.71 29.66
N GLN A 62 -21.36 13.10 28.45
CA GLN A 62 -21.55 12.21 27.27
C GLN A 62 -20.33 12.14 26.38
N GLY A 63 -19.23 12.84 26.72
CA GLY A 63 -17.99 12.85 25.97
C GLY A 63 -17.97 13.80 24.76
N ASN A 64 -19.00 14.69 24.63
CA ASN A 64 -19.02 15.68 23.56
C ASN A 64 -18.24 16.93 23.96
N ILE A 65 -17.62 17.58 22.99
CA ILE A 65 -16.88 18.81 23.21
C ILE A 65 -17.85 20.03 23.19
N VAL A 66 -17.99 20.69 24.33
CA VAL A 66 -18.82 21.90 24.49
C VAL A 66 -17.94 23.12 24.65
N GLY A 67 -18.30 24.22 23.98
CA GLY A 67 -17.57 25.47 24.08
C GLY A 67 -16.25 25.56 23.35
N ALA A 68 -15.87 24.55 22.57
CA ALA A 68 -14.64 24.60 21.80
C ALA A 68 -14.67 25.65 20.69
N ALA A 69 -13.54 26.29 20.46
CA ALA A 69 -13.37 27.26 19.40
C ALA A 69 -13.61 26.59 18.01
N TRP A 70 -14.23 27.31 17.08
CA TRP A 70 -14.62 26.81 15.77
C TRP A 70 -13.42 26.22 14.98
N TRP A 71 -12.25 26.82 15.12
CA TRP A 71 -11.04 26.36 14.42
C TRP A 71 -10.55 24.98 14.88
N THR A 72 -10.73 24.62 16.16
CA THR A 72 -10.38 23.29 16.67
C THR A 72 -11.25 22.21 16.06
N LYS A 73 -12.55 22.49 15.90
CA LYS A 73 -13.48 21.61 15.19
C LYS A 73 -13.09 21.47 13.71
N ALA A 74 -12.69 22.56 13.06
CA ALA A 74 -12.25 22.56 11.67
C ALA A 74 -10.99 21.70 11.49
N VAL A 75 -10.00 21.83 12.39
CA VAL A 75 -8.76 21.01 12.38
C VAL A 75 -9.08 19.54 12.60
N SER A 76 -9.88 19.22 13.62
CA SER A 76 -10.32 17.85 13.90
C SER A 76 -11.01 17.23 12.67
N MET A 77 -11.98 17.93 12.10
CA MET A 77 -12.74 17.48 10.94
C MET A 77 -11.83 17.27 9.72
N TYR A 78 -10.87 18.18 9.48
CA TYR A 78 -9.89 18.04 8.40
C TYR A 78 -9.04 16.77 8.58
N ILE A 79 -8.50 16.53 9.78
CA ILE A 79 -7.66 15.36 10.06
C ILE A 79 -8.44 14.06 9.89
N ILE A 80 -9.71 14.02 10.32
CA ILE A 80 -10.56 12.84 10.20
C ILE A 80 -10.96 12.59 8.74
N LEU A 81 -11.27 13.64 7.97
CA LEU A 81 -11.73 13.51 6.58
C LEU A 81 -10.58 13.31 5.59
N PHE A 82 -9.37 13.75 5.93
CA PHE A 82 -8.23 13.70 5.01
C PHE A 82 -7.97 12.30 4.43
N PRO A 83 -7.93 11.20 5.22
CA PRO A 83 -7.75 9.87 4.68
C PRO A 83 -8.90 9.44 3.75
N ALA A 84 -10.13 9.86 4.03
CA ALA A 84 -11.27 9.56 3.17
C ALA A 84 -11.15 10.25 1.81
N ILE A 85 -10.71 11.51 1.79
CA ILE A 85 -10.47 12.27 0.55
C ILE A 85 -9.33 11.63 -0.25
N ASP A 86 -8.27 11.21 0.41
CA ASP A 86 -7.13 10.54 -0.22
C ASP A 86 -7.56 9.22 -0.88
N VAL A 87 -8.31 8.38 -0.16
CA VAL A 87 -8.85 7.12 -0.69
C VAL A 87 -9.77 7.36 -1.88
N VAL A 88 -10.66 8.34 -1.82
CA VAL A 88 -11.57 8.69 -2.93
C VAL A 88 -10.78 9.12 -4.17
N SER A 89 -9.64 9.80 -3.99
CA SER A 89 -8.77 10.22 -5.08
C SER A 89 -7.96 9.07 -5.68
N ALA A 90 -7.39 8.22 -4.82
CA ALA A 90 -6.50 7.13 -5.23
C ALA A 90 -7.27 5.91 -5.78
N TYR A 91 -8.47 5.67 -5.30
CA TYR A 91 -9.26 4.48 -5.64
C TYR A 91 -9.52 4.32 -7.14
N PRO A 92 -10.01 5.34 -7.89
CA PRO A 92 -10.25 5.21 -9.32
C PRO A 92 -8.97 4.89 -10.11
N LEU A 93 -7.85 5.48 -9.72
CA LEU A 93 -6.56 5.23 -10.37
C LEU A 93 -6.12 3.78 -10.19
N ASN A 94 -6.22 3.26 -8.96
CA ASN A 94 -5.88 1.87 -8.64
C ASN A 94 -6.83 0.89 -9.35
N ALA A 95 -8.13 1.17 -9.39
CA ALA A 95 -9.12 0.36 -10.08
C ALA A 95 -8.87 0.29 -11.60
N ILE A 96 -8.54 1.42 -12.23
CA ILE A 96 -8.19 1.46 -13.66
C ILE A 96 -6.91 0.67 -13.93
N THR A 97 -5.89 0.82 -13.08
CA THR A 97 -4.62 0.11 -13.21
C THR A 97 -4.82 -1.39 -13.07
N LEU A 98 -5.56 -1.83 -12.06
CA LEU A 98 -5.89 -3.23 -11.85
C LEU A 98 -6.70 -3.79 -13.03
N GLY A 99 -7.72 -3.07 -13.49
CA GLY A 99 -8.52 -3.46 -14.65
C GLY A 99 -7.69 -3.62 -15.92
N ASN A 100 -6.75 -2.72 -16.17
CA ASN A 100 -5.83 -2.82 -17.31
C ASN A 100 -4.87 -4.01 -17.16
N ASN A 101 -4.37 -4.29 -15.96
CA ASN A 101 -3.51 -5.44 -15.69
C ASN A 101 -4.26 -6.78 -15.85
N LEU A 102 -5.50 -6.86 -15.36
CA LEU A 102 -6.35 -8.04 -15.55
C LEU A 102 -6.65 -8.26 -17.03
N PHE A 103 -6.96 -7.19 -17.76
CA PHE A 103 -7.15 -7.25 -19.21
C PHE A 103 -5.88 -7.77 -19.92
N GLY A 104 -4.71 -7.24 -19.57
CA GLY A 104 -3.43 -7.69 -20.11
C GLY A 104 -3.13 -9.16 -19.79
N ALA A 105 -3.41 -9.59 -18.56
CA ALA A 105 -3.22 -10.97 -18.14
C ALA A 105 -4.16 -11.95 -18.85
N ALA A 106 -5.43 -11.55 -19.07
CA ALA A 106 -6.44 -12.38 -19.73
C ALA A 106 -6.16 -12.58 -21.23
N TYR A 107 -5.72 -11.52 -21.92
CA TYR A 107 -5.52 -11.57 -23.37
C TYR A 107 -4.08 -11.78 -23.81
N GLY A 108 -3.10 -11.48 -22.95
CA GLY A 108 -1.68 -11.76 -23.21
C GLY A 108 -1.22 -11.34 -24.62
N ASN A 109 -0.81 -12.30 -25.42
CA ASN A 109 -0.33 -12.05 -26.78
C ASN A 109 -1.42 -11.56 -27.76
N ARG A 110 -2.72 -11.76 -27.43
CA ARG A 110 -3.86 -11.30 -28.26
C ARG A 110 -4.34 -9.90 -27.91
N ILE A 111 -3.63 -9.19 -27.05
CA ILE A 111 -4.03 -7.85 -26.57
C ILE A 111 -4.23 -6.87 -27.72
N HIS A 112 -3.42 -6.96 -28.78
CA HIS A 112 -3.49 -6.07 -29.95
C HIS A 112 -4.80 -6.23 -30.75
N GLU A 113 -5.39 -7.44 -30.76
CA GLU A 113 -6.62 -7.72 -31.47
C GLU A 113 -7.85 -7.09 -30.78
N VAL A 114 -7.80 -7.01 -29.44
CA VAL A 114 -8.93 -6.57 -28.60
C VAL A 114 -8.72 -5.20 -27.97
N GLU A 115 -7.55 -4.62 -28.15
CA GLU A 115 -7.18 -3.35 -27.51
C GLU A 115 -8.11 -2.19 -27.87
N ASN A 116 -8.67 -2.18 -29.09
CA ASN A 116 -9.60 -1.14 -29.55
C ASN A 116 -11.03 -1.31 -29.03
N ASN A 117 -11.36 -2.45 -28.43
CA ASN A 117 -12.68 -2.69 -27.88
C ASN A 117 -12.87 -1.98 -26.53
N ARG A 118 -13.49 -0.80 -26.56
CA ARG A 118 -13.74 0.03 -25.37
C ARG A 118 -14.65 -0.66 -24.35
N TRP A 119 -15.66 -1.40 -24.80
CA TRP A 119 -16.58 -2.10 -23.94
C TRP A 119 -15.88 -3.19 -23.12
N LEU A 120 -15.01 -3.92 -23.75
CA LEU A 120 -14.26 -4.98 -23.09
C LEU A 120 -13.30 -4.42 -22.03
N LYS A 121 -12.58 -3.34 -22.35
CA LYS A 121 -11.74 -2.64 -21.35
C LYS A 121 -12.57 -2.10 -20.18
N SER A 122 -13.73 -1.52 -20.47
CA SER A 122 -14.62 -1.00 -19.42
C SER A 122 -15.15 -2.12 -18.53
N SER A 123 -15.48 -3.30 -19.08
CA SER A 123 -15.92 -4.45 -18.30
C SER A 123 -14.85 -4.92 -17.31
N PHE A 124 -13.58 -4.98 -17.73
CA PHE A 124 -12.48 -5.33 -16.82
C PHE A 124 -12.25 -4.27 -15.73
N ARG A 125 -12.42 -2.99 -16.06
CA ARG A 125 -12.33 -1.89 -15.07
C ARG A 125 -13.49 -1.95 -14.06
N LEU A 126 -14.71 -2.27 -14.52
CA LEU A 126 -15.85 -2.48 -13.63
C LEU A 126 -15.63 -3.72 -12.74
N LEU A 127 -15.13 -4.81 -13.30
CA LEU A 127 -14.80 -6.02 -12.56
C LEU A 127 -13.76 -5.76 -11.46
N SER A 128 -12.81 -4.87 -11.71
CA SER A 128 -11.82 -4.50 -10.70
C SER A 128 -12.34 -3.50 -9.66
N SER A 129 -13.37 -2.70 -10.00
CA SER A 129 -13.91 -1.66 -9.11
C SER A 129 -15.02 -2.18 -8.20
N ILE A 130 -15.94 -3.01 -8.70
CA ILE A 130 -17.13 -3.41 -7.96
C ILE A 130 -16.82 -4.25 -6.71
N PRO A 131 -15.98 -5.31 -6.76
CA PRO A 131 -15.74 -6.16 -5.59
C PRO A 131 -15.20 -5.42 -4.37
N PRO A 132 -14.20 -4.50 -4.48
CA PRO A 132 -13.72 -3.76 -3.31
C PRO A 132 -14.80 -2.86 -2.69
N ILE A 133 -15.69 -2.28 -3.50
CA ILE A 133 -16.81 -1.46 -2.99
C ILE A 133 -17.78 -2.34 -2.19
N ILE A 134 -18.14 -3.51 -2.72
CA ILE A 134 -19.02 -4.45 -2.01
C ILE A 134 -18.37 -4.89 -0.71
N LEU A 135 -17.10 -5.27 -0.73
CA LEU A 135 -16.38 -5.66 0.47
C LEU A 135 -16.30 -4.52 1.50
N GLY A 136 -16.06 -3.28 1.06
CA GLY A 136 -16.03 -2.10 1.94
C GLY A 136 -17.39 -1.79 2.59
N ILE A 137 -18.51 -2.15 1.94
CA ILE A 137 -19.85 -2.03 2.53
C ILE A 137 -20.12 -3.15 3.55
N MET A 138 -19.64 -4.35 3.27
CA MET A 138 -19.86 -5.52 4.11
C MET A 138 -18.97 -5.53 5.36
N VAL A 139 -17.70 -5.14 5.23
CA VAL A 139 -16.71 -5.15 6.32
C VAL A 139 -16.57 -3.73 6.85
N ARG A 140 -17.13 -3.49 8.03
CA ARG A 140 -17.10 -2.16 8.68
C ARG A 140 -15.94 -1.97 9.64
N GLU A 141 -15.28 -3.05 10.04
CA GLU A 141 -14.15 -3.01 10.95
C GLU A 141 -12.86 -2.73 10.18
N LEU A 142 -12.31 -1.54 10.37
CA LEU A 142 -11.09 -1.09 9.72
C LEU A 142 -9.89 -2.00 10.07
N GLY A 143 -9.83 -2.53 11.29
CA GLY A 143 -8.79 -3.45 11.74
C GLY A 143 -8.69 -4.69 10.87
N VAL A 144 -9.81 -5.35 10.63
CA VAL A 144 -9.89 -6.55 9.78
C VAL A 144 -9.37 -6.27 8.37
N ILE A 145 -9.80 -5.15 7.76
CA ILE A 145 -9.34 -4.76 6.41
C ILE A 145 -7.83 -4.52 6.40
N THR A 146 -7.31 -3.85 7.43
CA THR A 146 -5.89 -3.53 7.55
C THR A 146 -5.04 -4.78 7.69
N ASP A 147 -5.47 -5.76 8.47
CA ASP A 147 -4.76 -7.01 8.70
C ASP A 147 -4.64 -7.85 7.42
N TYR A 148 -5.74 -8.00 6.67
CA TYR A 148 -5.71 -8.69 5.37
C TYR A 148 -4.88 -7.94 4.33
N THR A 149 -4.99 -6.60 4.31
CA THR A 149 -4.19 -5.76 3.40
C THR A 149 -2.71 -5.83 3.74
N GLY A 150 -2.35 -5.80 5.02
CA GLY A 150 -0.98 -5.96 5.50
C GLY A 150 -0.39 -7.31 5.10
N THR A 151 -1.15 -8.40 5.26
CA THR A 151 -0.73 -9.74 4.81
C THR A 151 -0.44 -9.78 3.32
N THR A 152 -1.34 -9.21 2.51
CA THR A 152 -1.15 -9.10 1.06
C THR A 152 0.07 -8.22 0.73
N GLY A 153 0.32 -7.18 1.52
CA GLY A 153 1.50 -6.32 1.40
C GLY A 153 2.82 -7.08 1.53
N PHE A 154 2.93 -8.04 2.45
CA PHE A 154 4.12 -8.90 2.58
C PHE A 154 4.31 -9.79 1.35
N LEU A 155 3.24 -10.35 0.79
CA LEU A 155 3.32 -11.13 -0.44
C LEU A 155 3.83 -10.28 -1.60
N VAL A 156 3.23 -9.13 -1.83
CA VAL A 156 3.55 -8.24 -2.96
C VAL A 156 4.90 -7.55 -2.77
N GLY A 157 5.23 -7.13 -1.55
CA GLY A 157 6.45 -6.37 -1.26
C GLY A 157 7.70 -7.23 -1.10
N LEU A 158 7.59 -8.44 -0.59
CA LEU A 158 8.74 -9.32 -0.31
C LEU A 158 8.76 -10.55 -1.20
N SER A 159 7.68 -11.33 -1.21
CA SER A 159 7.68 -12.65 -1.86
C SER A 159 7.70 -12.54 -3.39
N PHE A 160 6.86 -11.69 -3.97
CA PHE A 160 6.80 -11.53 -5.43
C PHE A 160 8.11 -11.05 -6.06
N PRO A 161 8.76 -9.97 -5.58
CA PRO A 161 10.04 -9.52 -6.14
C PRO A 161 11.13 -10.59 -6.03
N ALA A 162 11.17 -11.33 -4.91
CA ALA A 162 12.12 -12.41 -4.73
C ALA A 162 11.91 -13.56 -5.73
N ILE A 163 10.67 -14.00 -5.92
CA ILE A 163 10.31 -15.03 -6.91
C ILE A 163 10.65 -14.56 -8.32
N LEU A 164 10.29 -13.33 -8.69
CA LEU A 164 10.59 -12.77 -10.01
C LEU A 164 12.10 -12.70 -10.26
N TYR A 165 12.87 -12.28 -9.25
CA TYR A 165 14.32 -12.22 -9.36
C TYR A 165 14.93 -13.61 -9.58
N VAL A 166 14.56 -14.60 -8.76
CA VAL A 166 15.08 -15.98 -8.89
C VAL A 166 14.69 -16.58 -10.23
N SER A 167 13.43 -16.42 -10.64
CA SER A 167 12.91 -16.95 -11.91
C SER A 167 13.58 -16.29 -13.12
N SER A 168 13.71 -14.96 -13.12
CA SER A 168 14.35 -14.25 -14.23
C SER A 168 15.82 -14.62 -14.37
N ARG A 169 16.52 -14.80 -13.25
CA ARG A 169 17.93 -15.23 -13.26
C ARG A 169 18.08 -16.67 -13.76
N ALA A 170 17.16 -17.56 -13.42
CA ALA A 170 17.14 -18.92 -13.93
C ALA A 170 16.91 -18.96 -15.46
N ILE A 171 15.99 -18.14 -15.97
CA ILE A 171 15.72 -18.00 -17.40
C ILE A 171 16.93 -17.40 -18.13
N ALA A 172 17.55 -16.35 -17.58
CA ALA A 172 18.74 -15.72 -18.16
C ALA A 172 19.89 -16.72 -18.26
N LYS A 173 20.12 -17.53 -17.22
CA LYS A 173 21.12 -18.60 -17.23
C LYS A 173 20.84 -19.64 -18.32
N ARG A 174 19.60 -20.08 -18.48
CA ARG A 174 19.19 -21.04 -19.51
C ARG A 174 19.37 -20.50 -20.92
N ARG A 175 19.19 -19.19 -21.11
CA ARG A 175 19.31 -18.53 -22.43
C ARG A 175 20.67 -17.92 -22.67
N HIS A 176 21.66 -18.19 -21.81
CA HIS A 176 23.03 -17.65 -21.90
C HIS A 176 23.08 -16.11 -21.96
N PHE A 177 22.12 -15.43 -21.34
CA PHE A 177 22.18 -13.99 -21.17
C PHE A 177 23.15 -13.59 -20.03
N ALA A 178 23.71 -12.39 -20.12
CA ALA A 178 24.53 -11.84 -19.05
C ALA A 178 23.73 -11.78 -17.73
N LEU A 179 24.28 -12.37 -16.67
CA LEU A 179 23.66 -12.37 -15.35
C LEU A 179 23.91 -11.08 -14.59
N ASP A 180 25.00 -10.40 -14.93
CA ASP A 180 25.39 -9.14 -14.30
C ASP A 180 25.02 -7.98 -15.21
N THR A 181 24.31 -7.01 -14.63
CA THR A 181 23.88 -5.78 -15.27
C THR A 181 24.45 -4.59 -14.52
N TYR A 182 24.32 -3.41 -15.07
CA TYR A 182 24.73 -2.17 -14.40
C TYR A 182 24.13 -2.00 -12.98
N TYR A 183 22.97 -2.61 -12.73
CA TYR A 183 22.27 -2.54 -11.44
C TYR A 183 22.61 -3.70 -10.50
N THR A 184 23.47 -4.61 -10.91
CA THR A 184 23.89 -5.73 -10.05
C THR A 184 24.78 -5.17 -8.93
N ASN A 185 24.37 -5.41 -7.68
CA ASN A 185 25.11 -5.00 -6.49
C ASN A 185 25.19 -6.16 -5.49
N TYR A 186 25.77 -5.93 -4.30
CA TYR A 186 25.88 -6.94 -3.24
C TYR A 186 24.53 -7.56 -2.84
N GLY A 187 23.41 -6.79 -2.92
CA GLY A 187 22.06 -7.28 -2.67
C GLY A 187 21.49 -8.17 -3.77
N SER A 188 22.12 -8.20 -4.96
CA SER A 188 21.65 -8.95 -6.13
C SER A 188 22.12 -10.41 -6.11
N SER A 189 22.14 -11.06 -4.94
CA SER A 189 22.49 -12.47 -4.81
C SER A 189 21.24 -13.35 -4.71
N THR A 190 21.30 -14.55 -5.28
CA THR A 190 20.21 -15.54 -5.17
C THR A 190 19.98 -15.95 -3.71
N VAL A 191 21.04 -15.93 -2.91
CA VAL A 191 20.96 -16.25 -1.47
C VAL A 191 20.10 -15.22 -0.75
N ILE A 192 20.35 -13.92 -0.99
CA ILE A 192 19.56 -12.82 -0.39
C ILE A 192 18.11 -12.88 -0.87
N ALA A 193 17.87 -13.14 -2.16
CA ALA A 193 16.52 -13.27 -2.69
C ALA A 193 15.76 -14.43 -2.02
N ASN A 194 16.40 -15.58 -1.85
CA ASN A 194 15.80 -16.71 -1.14
C ASN A 194 15.55 -16.40 0.34
N LEU A 195 16.46 -15.69 0.99
CA LEU A 195 16.28 -15.27 2.39
C LEU A 195 15.08 -14.33 2.52
N ILE A 196 14.94 -13.34 1.61
CA ILE A 196 13.78 -12.44 1.57
C ILE A 196 12.48 -13.23 1.34
N LEU A 197 12.51 -14.22 0.46
CA LEU A 197 11.37 -15.10 0.20
C LEU A 197 10.95 -15.87 1.45
N TRP A 198 11.92 -16.45 2.17
CA TRP A 198 11.66 -17.15 3.43
C TRP A 198 11.09 -16.22 4.50
N VAL A 199 11.69 -15.05 4.69
CA VAL A 199 11.20 -14.05 5.64
C VAL A 199 9.78 -13.61 5.29
N GLY A 200 9.52 -13.28 4.02
CA GLY A 200 8.17 -12.90 3.56
C GLY A 200 7.15 -14.02 3.80
N THR A 201 7.50 -15.27 3.52
CA THR A 201 6.63 -16.42 3.74
C THR A 201 6.35 -16.63 5.24
N LEU A 202 7.36 -16.54 6.09
CA LEU A 202 7.20 -16.66 7.55
C LEU A 202 6.32 -15.53 8.13
N MET A 203 6.47 -14.31 7.64
CA MET A 203 5.62 -13.18 8.06
C MET A 203 4.16 -13.42 7.68
N VAL A 204 3.89 -13.85 6.44
CA VAL A 204 2.53 -14.19 5.99
C VAL A 204 1.92 -15.30 6.85
N LEU A 205 2.66 -16.37 7.09
CA LEU A 205 2.19 -17.47 7.94
C LEU A 205 1.93 -17.00 9.37
N GLY A 206 2.83 -16.18 9.94
CA GLY A 206 2.67 -15.63 11.28
C GLY A 206 1.38 -14.80 11.41
N VAL A 207 1.11 -13.92 10.46
CA VAL A 207 -0.13 -13.12 10.46
C VAL A 207 -1.36 -13.99 10.27
N LEU A 208 -1.32 -14.97 9.37
CA LEU A 208 -2.46 -15.89 9.18
C LEU A 208 -2.76 -16.70 10.44
N VAL A 209 -1.74 -17.19 11.15
CA VAL A 209 -1.91 -17.88 12.44
C VAL A 209 -2.53 -16.94 13.47
N THR A 210 -2.06 -15.71 13.58
CA THR A 210 -2.65 -14.72 14.51
C THR A 210 -4.11 -14.45 14.20
N LEU A 211 -4.47 -14.29 12.90
CA LEU A 211 -5.86 -14.09 12.48
C LEU A 211 -6.77 -15.31 12.73
N MET A 212 -6.21 -16.53 12.77
CA MET A 212 -6.99 -17.72 13.08
C MET A 212 -7.23 -17.93 14.59
N ILE A 213 -6.42 -17.31 15.44
CA ILE A 213 -6.49 -17.43 16.91
C ILE A 213 -7.32 -16.28 17.51
N SER A 214 -7.38 -15.13 16.85
CA SER A 214 -8.19 -13.99 17.30
C SER A 214 -9.66 -14.16 16.95
#